data_d5048cbde1361bf66b021908bc1548b7
#
_entry.id   d5048cbde1361bf66b021908bc1548b7
#
_cell.length_a   1.000
_cell.length_b   1.000
_cell.length_c   1.000
_cell.angle_alpha   90.00
_cell.angle_beta   90.00
_cell.angle_gamma   90.00
#
_symmetry.space_group_name_H-M   'P 1'
#
loop_
_entity.id
_entity.type
_entity.pdbx_description
1 polymer ?
#
loop_
_entity_poly.entity_id
_entity_poly.type
_entity_poly.pdbx_seq_one_letter_code
_entity_poly.pdbx_strand_id
1 'polypeptide(L)'
;KEVEVIMQSEALLIANNNLSDEKQAILNELLFRFEAIQVAEGKKYVLLNAPKDKMDEIIEVLPGMKSPTITPLADGNWVSVQSVIAEKHFWEIIGKLKSLGAEGILVLPIEKMIL
;
A
#
# COMPACT_ATOMS: atom_id res chain seq x y z
N LYS A 1 -20.94 -12.49 -10.21
CA LYS A 1 -20.23 -13.77 -9.96
C LYS A 1 -19.53 -14.18 -11.25
N GLU A 2 -18.23 -14.34 -11.22
CA GLU A 2 -17.45 -14.89 -12.34
C GLU A 2 -17.82 -16.35 -12.55
N VAL A 3 -18.07 -16.73 -13.79
CA VAL A 3 -18.48 -18.10 -14.16
C VAL A 3 -17.31 -18.81 -14.82
N GLU A 4 -16.67 -18.15 -15.78
CA GLU A 4 -15.53 -18.68 -16.54
C GLU A 4 -14.73 -17.55 -17.17
N VAL A 5 -13.40 -17.71 -17.26
CA VAL A 5 -12.51 -16.79 -17.98
C VAL A 5 -12.36 -17.29 -19.41
N ILE A 6 -12.86 -16.52 -20.37
CA ILE A 6 -12.82 -16.88 -21.79
C ILE A 6 -11.52 -16.42 -22.44
N MET A 7 -10.98 -15.25 -22.04
CA MET A 7 -9.78 -14.64 -22.60
C MET A 7 -9.07 -13.78 -21.57
N GLN A 8 -7.75 -13.80 -21.62
CA GLN A 8 -6.90 -12.83 -20.91
C GLN A 8 -6.18 -11.97 -21.94
N SER A 9 -6.04 -10.68 -21.66
CA SER A 9 -5.30 -9.74 -22.51
C SER A 9 -4.22 -9.04 -21.71
N GLU A 10 -3.09 -8.76 -22.36
CA GLU A 10 -1.96 -8.05 -21.78
C GLU A 10 -1.57 -6.88 -22.71
N ALA A 11 -1.36 -5.71 -22.15
CA ALA A 11 -0.84 -4.55 -22.87
C ALA A 11 0.66 -4.42 -22.65
N LEU A 12 1.43 -4.28 -23.74
CA LEU A 12 2.87 -4.12 -23.72
C LEU A 12 3.26 -2.75 -24.27
N LEU A 13 4.20 -2.09 -23.60
CA LEU A 13 4.86 -0.90 -24.12
C LEU A 13 6.07 -1.33 -24.94
N ILE A 14 6.12 -0.93 -26.20
CA ILE A 14 7.24 -1.20 -27.09
C ILE A 14 7.93 0.10 -27.51
N ALA A 15 9.23 0.05 -27.70
CA ALA A 15 10.03 1.19 -28.15
C ALA A 15 11.09 0.75 -29.16
N ASN A 16 11.55 1.70 -30.00
CA ASN A 16 12.66 1.47 -30.92
C ASN A 16 13.96 1.27 -30.12
N ASN A 17 14.80 0.32 -30.56
CA ASN A 17 16.10 0.05 -29.93
C ASN A 17 17.12 1.19 -30.12
N ASN A 18 16.96 2.05 -31.13
CA ASN A 18 17.90 3.12 -31.52
C ASN A 18 17.29 4.50 -31.22
N LEU A 19 17.00 4.80 -29.97
CA LEU A 19 16.56 6.12 -29.54
C LEU A 19 17.76 7.07 -29.35
N SER A 20 17.58 8.36 -29.70
CA SER A 20 18.52 9.41 -29.29
C SER A 20 18.47 9.55 -27.74
N ASP A 21 19.56 10.11 -27.17
CA ASP A 21 19.65 10.33 -25.70
C ASP A 21 18.48 11.15 -25.17
N GLU A 22 18.04 12.18 -25.91
CA GLU A 22 16.87 13.00 -25.57
C GLU A 22 15.58 12.17 -25.52
N LYS A 23 15.33 11.35 -26.52
CA LYS A 23 14.14 10.47 -26.56
C LYS A 23 14.20 9.37 -25.52
N GLN A 24 15.40 8.84 -25.24
CA GLN A 24 15.59 7.86 -24.18
C GLN A 24 15.26 8.45 -22.81
N ALA A 25 15.65 9.70 -22.55
CA ALA A 25 15.30 10.40 -21.31
C ALA A 25 13.78 10.56 -21.14
N ILE A 26 13.07 10.92 -22.21
CA ILE A 26 11.60 11.02 -22.22
C ILE A 26 10.96 9.65 -21.96
N LEU A 27 11.45 8.59 -22.59
CA LEU A 27 10.96 7.23 -22.37
C LEU A 27 11.16 6.78 -20.92
N ASN A 28 12.32 7.04 -20.35
CA ASN A 28 12.64 6.68 -18.97
C ASN A 28 11.71 7.41 -17.98
N GLU A 29 11.38 8.68 -18.22
CA GLU A 29 10.42 9.42 -17.40
C GLU A 29 9.02 8.83 -17.51
N LEU A 30 8.60 8.43 -18.69
CA LEU A 30 7.30 7.78 -18.91
C LEU A 30 7.22 6.43 -18.18
N LEU A 31 8.26 5.61 -18.31
CA LEU A 31 8.37 4.31 -17.63
C LEU A 31 8.33 4.47 -16.11
N PHE A 32 9.03 5.45 -15.57
CA PHE A 32 9.01 5.77 -14.15
C PHE A 32 7.60 6.10 -13.65
N ARG A 33 6.81 6.85 -14.44
CA ARG A 33 5.42 7.16 -14.10
C ARG A 33 4.52 5.93 -14.12
N PHE A 34 4.68 5.05 -15.10
CA PHE A 34 3.94 3.77 -15.15
C PHE A 34 4.30 2.87 -13.98
N GLU A 35 5.58 2.75 -13.66
CA GLU A 35 6.05 1.96 -12.53
C GLU A 35 5.44 2.46 -11.21
N ALA A 36 5.37 3.77 -11.01
CA ALA A 36 4.77 4.35 -9.81
C ALA A 36 3.29 3.95 -9.61
N ILE A 37 2.54 3.79 -10.70
CA ILE A 37 1.15 3.31 -10.68
C ILE A 37 1.11 1.82 -10.39
N GLN A 38 1.92 1.01 -11.07
CA GLN A 38 1.97 -0.44 -10.88
C GLN A 38 2.41 -0.82 -9.46
N VAL A 39 3.38 -0.10 -8.91
CA VAL A 39 3.84 -0.31 -7.53
C VAL A 39 2.75 -0.01 -6.51
N ALA A 40 1.87 0.95 -6.79
CA ALA A 40 0.73 1.30 -5.93
C ALA A 40 -0.43 0.31 -6.05
N GLU A 41 -0.52 -0.42 -7.17
CA GLU A 41 -1.64 -1.32 -7.44
C GLU A 41 -1.78 -2.40 -6.36
N GLY A 42 -3.01 -2.62 -5.91
CA GLY A 42 -3.31 -3.59 -4.86
C GLY A 42 -2.77 -3.25 -3.47
N LYS A 43 -2.23 -2.04 -3.29
CA LYS A 43 -1.79 -1.53 -1.98
C LYS A 43 -2.74 -0.48 -1.45
N LYS A 44 -2.84 -0.43 -0.13
CA LYS A 44 -3.66 0.55 0.60
C LYS A 44 -2.83 1.21 1.70
N TYR A 45 -3.10 2.47 1.92
CA TYR A 45 -2.62 3.19 3.08
C TYR A 45 -3.62 3.00 4.21
N VAL A 46 -3.18 2.39 5.30
CA VAL A 46 -4.01 2.15 6.48
C VAL A 46 -3.57 3.07 7.60
N LEU A 47 -4.53 3.75 8.19
CA LEU A 47 -4.38 4.54 9.40
C LEU A 47 -5.36 4.01 10.43
N LEU A 48 -4.90 3.82 11.66
CA LEU A 48 -5.74 3.41 12.77
C LEU A 48 -5.25 4.02 14.08
N ASN A 49 -6.15 4.11 15.05
CA ASN A 49 -5.81 4.44 16.42
C ASN A 49 -5.74 3.15 17.25
N ALA A 50 -4.76 3.08 18.13
CA ALA A 50 -4.51 1.90 18.95
C ALA A 50 -4.17 2.28 20.40
N PRO A 51 -4.56 1.46 21.40
CA PRO A 51 -4.07 1.59 22.77
C PRO A 51 -2.54 1.45 22.79
N LYS A 52 -1.86 2.32 23.49
CA LYS A 52 -0.40 2.35 23.57
C LYS A 52 0.19 1.07 24.16
N ASP A 53 -0.50 0.44 25.10
CA ASP A 53 -0.11 -0.83 25.72
C ASP A 53 -0.26 -2.04 24.79
N LYS A 54 -0.99 -1.92 23.68
CA LYS A 54 -1.16 -2.94 22.64
C LYS A 54 -0.32 -2.68 21.37
N MET A 55 0.50 -1.66 21.39
CA MET A 55 1.26 -1.22 20.22
C MET A 55 2.13 -2.34 19.64
N ASP A 56 2.89 -3.06 20.46
CA ASP A 56 3.81 -4.10 20.01
C ASP A 56 3.04 -5.25 19.33
N GLU A 57 1.92 -5.69 19.92
CA GLU A 57 1.06 -6.72 19.33
C GLU A 57 0.43 -6.27 18.00
N ILE A 58 0.08 -4.98 17.88
CA ILE A 58 -0.47 -4.41 16.66
C ILE A 58 0.58 -4.31 15.57
N ILE A 59 1.81 -3.92 15.91
CA ILE A 59 2.95 -3.88 14.96
C ILE A 59 3.26 -5.27 14.40
N GLU A 60 3.20 -6.31 15.21
CA GLU A 60 3.40 -7.68 14.76
C GLU A 60 2.33 -8.15 13.75
N VAL A 61 1.12 -7.66 13.89
CA VAL A 61 -0.01 -7.99 13.00
C VAL A 61 0.02 -7.19 11.71
N LEU A 62 0.56 -5.96 11.73
CA LEU A 62 0.61 -5.06 10.59
C LEU A 62 1.86 -5.31 9.73
N PRO A 63 1.78 -6.10 8.66
CA PRO A 63 2.91 -6.25 7.75
C PRO A 63 3.10 -4.93 6.99
N GLY A 64 4.07 -4.15 7.40
CA GLY A 64 4.47 -2.93 6.70
C GLY A 64 5.63 -3.17 5.75
N MET A 65 5.89 -2.24 4.84
CA MET A 65 7.03 -2.32 3.91
C MET A 65 8.40 -2.27 4.60
N LYS A 66 8.48 -1.58 5.72
CA LYS A 66 9.66 -1.58 6.63
C LYS A 66 9.17 -1.71 8.06
N SER A 67 8.51 -0.69 8.55
CA SER A 67 7.81 -0.66 9.84
C SER A 67 6.71 0.40 9.78
N PRO A 68 5.64 0.25 10.57
CA PRO A 68 4.60 1.28 10.63
C PRO A 68 5.13 2.57 11.22
N THR A 69 4.53 3.69 10.80
CA THR A 69 4.73 4.98 11.47
C THR A 69 3.82 5.08 12.68
N ILE A 70 4.36 5.49 13.82
CA ILE A 70 3.62 5.63 15.06
C ILE A 70 3.69 7.06 15.53
N THR A 71 2.53 7.65 15.81
CA THR A 71 2.39 9.02 16.30
C THR A 71 1.56 9.04 17.59
N PRO A 72 2.06 9.55 18.70
CA PRO A 72 1.27 9.73 19.91
C PRO A 72 0.04 10.61 19.64
N LEU A 73 -1.10 10.24 20.20
CA LEU A 73 -2.29 11.09 20.21
C LEU A 73 -2.23 12.05 21.41
N ALA A 74 -3.07 13.09 21.36
CA ALA A 74 -3.19 14.06 22.46
C ALA A 74 -3.61 13.38 23.78
N ASP A 75 -4.40 12.32 23.72
CA ASP A 75 -4.57 11.40 24.83
C ASP A 75 -3.34 10.49 24.92
N GLY A 76 -2.52 10.65 25.93
CA GLY A 76 -1.25 9.96 26.11
C GLY A 76 -1.32 8.42 26.18
N ASN A 77 -2.52 7.83 26.23
CA ASN A 77 -2.76 6.39 26.26
C ASN A 77 -3.01 5.78 24.87
N TRP A 78 -3.08 6.62 23.84
CA TRP A 78 -3.38 6.21 22.47
C TRP A 78 -2.30 6.66 21.49
N VAL A 79 -2.13 5.87 20.45
CA VAL A 79 -1.24 6.16 19.32
C VAL A 79 -1.99 6.01 18.00
N SER A 80 -1.60 6.81 17.00
CA SER A 80 -1.99 6.59 15.62
C SER A 80 -0.92 5.74 14.94
N VAL A 81 -1.33 4.68 14.28
CA VAL A 81 -0.46 3.76 13.54
C VAL A 81 -0.80 3.86 12.07
N GLN A 82 0.22 4.00 11.24
CA GLN A 82 0.09 4.19 9.80
C GLN A 82 0.98 3.19 9.07
N SER A 83 0.45 2.54 8.05
CA SER A 83 1.20 1.55 7.26
C SER A 83 0.66 1.44 5.84
N VAL A 84 1.50 0.97 4.93
CA VAL A 84 1.11 0.55 3.58
C VAL A 84 1.09 -0.97 3.54
N ILE A 85 -0.05 -1.54 3.19
CA ILE A 85 -0.26 -2.98 3.14
C ILE A 85 -0.92 -3.42 1.83
N ALA A 86 -0.76 -4.67 1.46
CA ALA A 86 -1.54 -5.24 0.37
C ALA A 86 -3.01 -5.40 0.80
N GLU A 87 -3.95 -5.05 -0.07
CA GLU A 87 -5.39 -5.10 0.21
C GLU A 87 -5.87 -6.49 0.66
N LYS A 88 -5.33 -7.55 0.07
CA LYS A 88 -5.63 -8.92 0.48
C LYS A 88 -5.30 -9.18 1.95
N HIS A 89 -4.15 -8.71 2.42
CA HIS A 89 -3.72 -8.89 3.81
C HIS A 89 -4.58 -8.08 4.79
N PHE A 90 -5.11 -6.93 4.37
CA PHE A 90 -6.00 -6.15 5.21
C PHE A 90 -7.20 -6.96 5.71
N TRP A 91 -7.86 -7.70 4.80
CA TRP A 91 -9.02 -8.51 5.16
C TRP A 91 -8.67 -9.69 6.07
N GLU A 92 -7.45 -10.20 6.00
CA GLU A 92 -6.96 -11.28 6.86
C GLU A 92 -6.70 -10.80 8.30
N ILE A 93 -6.23 -9.56 8.47
CA ILE A 93 -5.76 -9.04 9.75
C ILE A 93 -6.76 -8.14 10.49
N ILE A 94 -7.78 -7.60 9.80
CA ILE A 94 -8.71 -6.61 10.36
C ILE A 94 -9.41 -7.09 11.64
N GLY A 95 -9.81 -8.35 11.68
CA GLY A 95 -10.45 -8.96 12.84
C GLY A 95 -9.53 -8.97 14.07
N LYS A 96 -8.24 -9.29 13.87
CA LYS A 96 -7.25 -9.30 14.94
C LYS A 96 -6.91 -7.88 15.42
N LEU A 97 -6.78 -6.93 14.52
CA LEU A 97 -6.58 -5.52 14.88
C LEU A 97 -7.71 -5.00 15.77
N LYS A 98 -8.97 -5.31 15.42
CA LYS A 98 -10.12 -4.94 16.23
C LYS A 98 -10.11 -5.61 17.60
N SER A 99 -9.73 -6.89 17.69
CA SER A 99 -9.65 -7.61 18.98
C SER A 99 -8.55 -7.06 19.89
N LEU A 100 -7.52 -6.44 19.33
CA LEU A 100 -6.45 -5.73 20.05
C LEU A 100 -6.85 -4.29 20.45
N GLY A 101 -8.07 -3.88 20.16
CA GLY A 101 -8.59 -2.57 20.51
C GLY A 101 -8.30 -1.46 19.49
N ALA A 102 -7.90 -1.81 18.27
CA ALA A 102 -7.74 -0.82 17.21
C ALA A 102 -9.08 -0.20 16.81
N GLU A 103 -9.12 1.12 16.70
CA GLU A 103 -10.29 1.93 16.38
C GLU A 103 -10.00 2.92 15.25
N GLY A 104 -11.06 3.50 14.69
CA GLY A 104 -10.93 4.55 13.67
C GLY A 104 -10.10 4.10 12.47
N ILE A 105 -10.26 2.84 12.04
CA ILE A 105 -9.46 2.26 10.97
C ILE A 105 -9.90 2.83 9.64
N LEU A 106 -9.01 3.56 8.99
CA LEU A 106 -9.19 4.14 7.68
C LEU A 106 -8.32 3.40 6.65
N VAL A 107 -8.90 3.12 5.49
CA VAL A 107 -8.23 2.44 4.39
C VAL A 107 -8.35 3.32 3.15
N LEU A 108 -7.23 3.88 2.70
CA LEU A 108 -7.18 4.82 1.61
C LEU A 108 -6.51 4.19 0.38
N PRO A 109 -7.03 4.46 -0.83
CA PRO A 109 -6.35 4.06 -2.05
C PRO A 109 -5.04 4.84 -2.21
N ILE A 110 -4.04 4.19 -2.80
CA ILE A 110 -2.77 4.82 -3.18
C ILE A 110 -2.78 4.93 -4.71
N GLU A 111 -2.72 6.14 -5.23
CA GLU A 111 -2.71 6.36 -6.68
C GLU A 111 -1.35 6.08 -7.31
N LYS A 112 -0.28 6.47 -6.63
CA LYS A 112 1.11 6.34 -7.09
C LYS A 112 2.01 6.05 -5.91
N MET A 113 3.04 5.24 -6.13
CA MET A 113 4.02 4.89 -5.11
C MET A 113 5.41 4.75 -5.74
N ILE A 114 6.37 5.42 -5.16
CA ILE A 114 7.77 5.37 -5.57
C ILE A 114 8.57 4.65 -4.48
N LEU A 115 9.34 3.66 -4.89
CA LEU A 115 10.20 2.89 -3.99
C LEU A 115 11.62 3.46 -3.93
#